data_980aa840a436ca491e0f4f130813fc61
#
_entry.id   980aa840a436ca491e0f4f130813fc61
#
_cell.length_a   1.000
_cell.length_b   1.000
_cell.length_c   1.000
_cell.angle_alpha   90.00
_cell.angle_beta   90.00
_cell.angle_gamma   90.00
#
_symmetry.space_group_name_H-M   'P 1'
#
loop_
_entity.id
_entity.type
_entity.pdbx_description
1 polymer ?
#
loop_
_entity_poly.entity_id
_entity_poly.type
_entity_poly.pdbx_seq_one_letter_code
_entity_poly.pdbx_strand_id
1 'polypeptide(L)'
;MLNVAAVAEAAPARVAAMFTDQLTGFDRQYATWNIYSVNTSSYNETWSDGLSAGAAQAQVAMAKAVVAGNAQIQGIAEILEGYYFAETALVFGDIPFSEVNNLDFPDPVYESQATVMNGAIALIQSGIQKAGSVSAANNVFSTSSTWSQVGNALLARYNLAMGNNSAALAAAKAANFTSTDNDWDIIH
;
A
#
# COMPACT_ATOMS: atom_id res chain seq x y z
N MET A 1 0.92 -10.31 -6.35
CA MET A 1 0.93 -8.86 -6.21
C MET A 1 -0.49 -8.31 -5.99
N LEU A 2 -1.37 -8.24 -7.00
CA LEU A 2 -2.72 -7.64 -6.84
C LEU A 2 -3.57 -8.26 -5.72
N ASN A 3 -3.64 -9.58 -5.61
CA ASN A 3 -4.40 -10.25 -4.55
C ASN A 3 -3.91 -9.88 -3.14
N VAL A 4 -2.60 -9.64 -2.98
CA VAL A 4 -2.06 -9.19 -1.68
C VAL A 4 -2.50 -7.76 -1.39
N ALA A 5 -2.61 -6.88 -2.39
CA ALA A 5 -3.15 -5.54 -2.19
C ALA A 5 -4.59 -5.56 -1.67
N ALA A 6 -5.42 -6.51 -2.15
CA ALA A 6 -6.78 -6.68 -1.68
C ALA A 6 -6.88 -7.11 -0.20
N VAL A 7 -5.92 -7.92 0.29
CA VAL A 7 -5.92 -8.41 1.68
C VAL A 7 -5.13 -7.51 2.64
N ALA A 8 -4.12 -6.79 2.16
CA ALA A 8 -3.22 -6.02 3.02
C ALA A 8 -3.94 -4.92 3.83
N GLU A 9 -5.02 -4.38 3.32
CA GLU A 9 -5.85 -3.41 4.06
C GLU A 9 -6.92 -4.06 4.95
N ALA A 10 -7.27 -5.32 4.74
CA ALA A 10 -8.39 -5.94 5.44
C ALA A 10 -8.16 -6.05 6.96
N ALA A 11 -6.97 -6.42 7.40
CA ALA A 11 -6.64 -6.50 8.81
C ALA A 11 -6.53 -5.11 9.47
N PRO A 12 -5.74 -4.15 8.95
CA PRO A 12 -5.67 -2.80 9.50
C PRO A 12 -7.01 -2.08 9.53
N ALA A 13 -7.82 -2.19 8.47
CA ALA A 13 -9.12 -1.56 8.40
C ALA A 13 -10.08 -2.09 9.46
N ARG A 14 -10.11 -3.42 9.68
CA ARG A 14 -10.90 -4.02 10.78
C ARG A 14 -10.46 -3.51 12.15
N VAL A 15 -9.16 -3.48 12.41
CA VAL A 15 -8.62 -3.00 13.68
C VAL A 15 -9.00 -1.55 13.91
N ALA A 16 -8.79 -0.71 12.90
CA ALA A 16 -9.13 0.71 12.97
C ALA A 16 -10.63 0.92 13.23
N ALA A 17 -11.50 0.19 12.53
CA ALA A 17 -12.95 0.27 12.69
C ALA A 17 -13.41 -0.20 14.09
N MET A 18 -12.72 -1.19 14.68
CA MET A 18 -13.01 -1.63 16.04
C MET A 18 -12.52 -0.62 17.08
N PHE A 19 -11.33 -0.04 16.91
CA PHE A 19 -10.79 0.96 17.84
C PHE A 19 -11.50 2.30 17.78
N THR A 20 -12.23 2.57 16.71
CA THR A 20 -13.10 3.74 16.53
C THR A 20 -14.58 3.46 16.77
N ASP A 21 -14.92 2.31 17.37
CA ASP A 21 -16.29 1.88 17.71
C ASP A 21 -17.25 1.79 16.49
N GLN A 22 -16.72 1.66 15.28
CA GLN A 22 -17.53 1.46 14.08
C GLN A 22 -17.91 -0.01 13.87
N LEU A 23 -17.09 -0.93 14.38
CA LEU A 23 -17.36 -2.37 14.43
C LEU A 23 -17.18 -2.88 15.85
N THR A 24 -17.97 -3.90 16.20
CA THR A 24 -17.86 -4.60 17.49
C THR A 24 -17.34 -6.02 17.28
N GLY A 25 -16.27 -6.39 17.98
CA GLY A 25 -15.78 -7.75 18.00
C GLY A 25 -16.66 -8.63 18.88
N PHE A 26 -17.27 -9.65 18.31
CA PHE A 26 -18.20 -10.51 19.04
C PHE A 26 -17.53 -11.78 19.59
N ASP A 27 -16.56 -12.34 18.87
CA ASP A 27 -15.97 -13.65 19.19
C ASP A 27 -14.46 -13.70 18.92
N ARG A 28 -13.76 -14.67 19.49
CA ARG A 28 -12.34 -14.99 19.31
C ARG A 28 -11.45 -13.77 19.59
N GLN A 29 -10.43 -13.56 18.77
CA GLN A 29 -9.49 -12.42 18.89
C GLN A 29 -10.20 -11.07 18.88
N TYR A 30 -11.31 -10.94 18.17
CA TYR A 30 -12.03 -9.67 18.05
C TYR A 30 -12.71 -9.24 19.36
N ALA A 31 -13.14 -10.17 20.20
CA ALA A 31 -13.71 -9.86 21.52
C ALA A 31 -12.69 -9.16 22.45
N THR A 32 -11.41 -9.53 22.34
CA THR A 32 -10.34 -8.91 23.14
C THR A 32 -9.95 -7.52 22.63
N TRP A 33 -10.16 -7.26 21.37
CA TRP A 33 -9.83 -5.95 20.78
C TRP A 33 -10.80 -4.85 21.23
N ASN A 34 -12.07 -5.17 21.46
CA ASN A 34 -13.03 -4.20 22.00
C ASN A 34 -12.63 -3.63 23.39
N ILE A 35 -11.81 -4.35 24.13
CA ILE A 35 -11.29 -3.91 25.43
C ILE A 35 -9.81 -3.49 25.34
N TYR A 36 -9.32 -3.23 24.12
CA TYR A 36 -7.93 -2.86 23.82
C TYR A 36 -6.89 -3.86 24.34
N SER A 37 -7.28 -5.13 24.54
CA SER A 37 -6.38 -6.22 24.95
C SER A 37 -5.74 -6.85 23.73
N VAL A 38 -4.66 -6.25 23.26
CA VAL A 38 -3.87 -6.71 22.11
C VAL A 38 -2.45 -7.06 22.54
N ASN A 39 -1.80 -7.89 21.75
CA ASN A 39 -0.40 -8.27 21.96
C ASN A 39 0.39 -8.14 20.65
N THR A 40 1.70 -8.36 20.71
CA THR A 40 2.58 -8.21 19.54
C THR A 40 2.17 -9.09 18.37
N SER A 41 1.65 -10.31 18.60
CA SER A 41 1.22 -11.19 17.51
C SER A 41 -0.07 -10.74 16.82
N SER A 42 -0.84 -9.83 17.43
CA SER A 42 -2.07 -9.30 16.84
C SER A 42 -1.86 -8.56 15.52
N TYR A 43 -0.64 -8.12 15.26
CA TYR A 43 -0.26 -7.36 14.06
C TYR A 43 0.62 -8.13 13.07
N ASN A 44 0.90 -9.41 13.32
CA ASN A 44 1.80 -10.22 12.49
C ASN A 44 1.29 -10.33 11.03
N GLU A 45 -0.03 -10.46 10.85
CA GLU A 45 -0.65 -10.51 9.52
C GLU A 45 -0.35 -9.22 8.74
N THR A 46 -0.60 -8.06 9.34
CA THR A 46 -0.33 -6.75 8.71
C THR A 46 1.15 -6.59 8.32
N TRP A 47 2.06 -7.05 9.18
CA TRP A 47 3.51 -7.04 8.89
C TRP A 47 3.87 -7.95 7.71
N SER A 48 3.38 -9.20 7.74
CA SER A 48 3.68 -10.19 6.70
C SER A 48 3.12 -9.78 5.35
N ASP A 49 1.87 -9.29 5.33
CA ASP A 49 1.21 -8.90 4.09
C ASP A 49 1.86 -7.65 3.48
N GLY A 50 2.30 -6.71 4.30
CA GLY A 50 3.02 -5.52 3.82
C GLY A 50 4.39 -5.86 3.23
N LEU A 51 5.26 -6.48 4.02
CA LEU A 51 6.68 -6.65 3.66
C LEU A 51 6.97 -7.99 2.97
N SER A 52 6.67 -9.11 3.64
CA SER A 52 7.11 -10.44 3.17
C SER A 52 6.28 -10.94 1.99
N ALA A 53 5.02 -10.54 1.86
CA ALA A 53 4.17 -10.91 0.74
C ALA A 53 4.03 -9.75 -0.26
N GLY A 54 3.56 -8.59 0.18
CA GLY A 54 3.24 -7.46 -0.68
C GLY A 54 4.46 -6.89 -1.40
N ALA A 55 5.38 -6.29 -0.65
CA ALA A 55 6.58 -5.68 -1.20
C ALA A 55 7.44 -6.70 -1.95
N ALA A 56 7.64 -7.91 -1.41
CA ALA A 56 8.42 -8.95 -2.09
C ALA A 56 7.81 -9.35 -3.44
N GLN A 57 6.49 -9.53 -3.53
CA GLN A 57 5.85 -9.85 -4.80
C GLN A 57 5.90 -8.69 -5.80
N ALA A 58 5.83 -7.45 -5.34
CA ALA A 58 5.99 -6.27 -6.18
C ALA A 58 7.41 -6.19 -6.74
N GLN A 59 8.44 -6.41 -5.91
CA GLN A 59 9.84 -6.44 -6.30
C GLN A 59 10.13 -7.52 -7.34
N VAL A 60 9.61 -8.74 -7.16
CA VAL A 60 9.74 -9.82 -8.14
C VAL A 60 9.05 -9.47 -9.47
N ALA A 61 7.85 -8.87 -9.41
CA ALA A 61 7.14 -8.45 -10.61
C ALA A 61 7.90 -7.34 -11.36
N MET A 62 8.45 -6.37 -10.63
CA MET A 62 9.27 -5.29 -11.18
C MET A 62 10.52 -5.85 -11.87
N ALA A 63 11.27 -6.72 -11.20
CA ALA A 63 12.47 -7.33 -11.78
C ALA A 63 12.17 -8.09 -13.09
N LYS A 64 11.08 -8.87 -13.13
CA LYS A 64 10.64 -9.57 -14.34
C LYS A 64 10.18 -8.61 -15.44
N ALA A 65 9.50 -7.52 -15.09
CA ALA A 65 9.07 -6.51 -16.03
C ALA A 65 10.26 -5.78 -16.68
N VAL A 66 11.28 -5.46 -15.91
CA VAL A 66 12.55 -4.88 -16.41
C VAL A 66 13.21 -5.81 -17.43
N VAL A 67 13.36 -7.09 -17.10
CA VAL A 67 13.95 -8.09 -18.02
C VAL A 67 13.13 -8.21 -19.30
N ALA A 68 11.80 -8.11 -19.20
CA ALA A 68 10.89 -8.20 -20.35
C ALA A 68 10.78 -6.88 -21.14
N GLY A 69 11.41 -5.79 -20.70
CA GLY A 69 11.26 -4.46 -21.29
C GLY A 69 9.84 -3.89 -21.19
N ASN A 70 9.04 -4.34 -20.22
CA ASN A 70 7.65 -3.92 -20.04
C ASN A 70 7.56 -2.81 -18.97
N ALA A 71 7.70 -1.56 -19.42
CA ALA A 71 7.65 -0.40 -18.56
C ALA A 71 6.30 -0.24 -17.84
N GLN A 72 5.19 -0.63 -18.45
CA GLN A 72 3.86 -0.50 -17.84
C GLN A 72 3.71 -1.42 -16.61
N ILE A 73 4.07 -2.70 -16.75
CA ILE A 73 4.05 -3.65 -15.62
C ILE A 73 5.07 -3.23 -14.56
N GLN A 74 6.24 -2.72 -14.96
CA GLN A 74 7.21 -2.16 -14.01
C GLN A 74 6.58 -1.01 -13.22
N GLY A 75 5.91 -0.06 -13.88
CA GLY A 75 5.26 1.06 -13.21
C GLY A 75 4.15 0.63 -12.24
N ILE A 76 3.33 -0.35 -12.63
CA ILE A 76 2.30 -0.92 -11.75
C ILE A 76 2.93 -1.56 -10.51
N ALA A 77 4.03 -2.29 -10.69
CA ALA A 77 4.74 -2.91 -9.57
C ALA A 77 5.35 -1.88 -8.62
N GLU A 78 5.90 -0.78 -9.14
CA GLU A 78 6.43 0.33 -8.34
C GLU A 78 5.33 1.05 -7.54
N ILE A 79 4.14 1.27 -8.12
CA ILE A 79 2.99 1.85 -7.40
C ILE A 79 2.60 0.94 -6.24
N LEU A 80 2.49 -0.36 -6.46
CA LEU A 80 2.10 -1.31 -5.44
C LEU A 80 3.19 -1.52 -4.38
N GLU A 81 4.45 -1.50 -4.76
CA GLU A 81 5.56 -1.56 -3.80
C GLU A 81 5.54 -0.35 -2.88
N GLY A 82 5.40 0.86 -3.44
CA GLY A 82 5.25 2.08 -2.66
C GLY A 82 4.03 2.06 -1.73
N TYR A 83 2.90 1.53 -2.22
CA TYR A 83 1.71 1.31 -1.39
C TYR A 83 2.01 0.42 -0.18
N TYR A 84 2.63 -0.75 -0.36
CA TYR A 84 2.92 -1.66 0.74
C TYR A 84 3.85 -1.06 1.78
N PHE A 85 4.91 -0.39 1.36
CA PHE A 85 5.83 0.27 2.28
C PHE A 85 5.17 1.41 3.04
N ALA A 86 4.38 2.24 2.36
CA ALA A 86 3.71 3.36 3.01
C ALA A 86 2.68 2.90 4.04
N GLU A 87 1.80 1.93 3.70
CA GLU A 87 0.82 1.39 4.64
C GLU A 87 1.50 0.75 5.85
N THR A 88 2.56 -0.04 5.62
CA THR A 88 3.29 -0.68 6.72
C THR A 88 3.95 0.36 7.63
N ALA A 89 4.57 1.39 7.05
CA ALA A 89 5.20 2.46 7.81
C ALA A 89 4.19 3.32 8.58
N LEU A 90 2.98 3.51 8.05
CA LEU A 90 1.92 4.23 8.77
C LEU A 90 1.45 3.46 10.01
N VAL A 91 1.47 2.14 9.98
CA VAL A 91 1.05 1.28 11.11
C VAL A 91 2.17 1.10 12.13
N PHE A 92 3.40 0.84 11.67
CA PHE A 92 4.51 0.40 12.54
C PHE A 92 5.55 1.49 12.84
N GLY A 93 5.57 2.59 12.11
CA GLY A 93 6.63 3.59 12.21
C GLY A 93 7.87 3.19 11.42
N ASP A 94 9.00 3.03 12.12
CA ASP A 94 10.26 2.60 11.51
C ASP A 94 10.17 1.14 11.08
N ILE A 95 10.56 0.85 9.83
CA ILE A 95 10.53 -0.49 9.23
C ILE A 95 11.75 -0.70 8.32
N PRO A 96 12.12 -1.95 7.98
CA PRO A 96 13.09 -2.21 6.92
C PRO A 96 12.56 -1.72 5.56
N PHE A 97 13.40 -1.06 4.78
CA PHE A 97 13.03 -0.53 3.47
C PHE A 97 14.04 -0.88 2.37
N SER A 98 15.24 -0.30 2.42
CA SER A 98 16.20 -0.45 1.32
C SER A 98 16.81 -1.85 1.21
N GLU A 99 16.91 -2.58 2.32
CA GLU A 99 17.53 -3.90 2.40
C GLU A 99 16.51 -5.05 2.47
N VAL A 100 15.21 -4.74 2.64
CA VAL A 100 14.19 -5.77 2.83
C VAL A 100 14.05 -6.66 1.59
N ASN A 101 13.84 -7.96 1.81
CA ASN A 101 13.76 -9.00 0.78
C ASN A 101 15.03 -9.16 -0.09
N ASN A 102 16.16 -8.61 0.33
CA ASN A 102 17.45 -8.81 -0.31
C ASN A 102 18.25 -9.88 0.46
N LEU A 103 18.62 -10.95 -0.22
CA LEU A 103 19.33 -12.09 0.40
C LEU A 103 20.74 -11.74 0.89
N ASP A 104 21.33 -10.64 0.40
CA ASP A 104 22.61 -10.15 0.87
C ASP A 104 22.51 -9.48 2.25
N PHE A 105 21.29 -9.15 2.69
CA PHE A 105 20.99 -8.53 3.98
C PHE A 105 19.97 -9.38 4.76
N PRO A 106 20.41 -10.51 5.37
CA PRO A 106 19.51 -11.40 6.09
C PRO A 106 18.89 -10.79 7.35
N ASP A 107 19.51 -9.73 7.87
CA ASP A 107 19.01 -8.94 9.00
C ASP A 107 18.96 -7.45 8.61
N PRO A 108 17.92 -7.05 7.84
CA PRO A 108 17.85 -5.71 7.28
C PRO A 108 17.66 -4.65 8.37
N VAL A 109 18.30 -3.49 8.20
CA VAL A 109 18.19 -2.39 9.13
C VAL A 109 16.82 -1.71 9.08
N TYR A 110 16.34 -1.26 10.24
CA TYR A 110 15.15 -0.42 10.34
C TYR A 110 15.49 1.01 9.94
N GLU A 111 14.73 1.55 9.02
CA GLU A 111 14.85 2.93 8.56
C GLU A 111 13.72 3.76 9.14
N SER A 112 13.96 5.07 9.33
CA SER A 112 12.93 5.94 9.91
C SER A 112 11.67 5.97 9.06
N GLN A 113 10.50 6.09 9.71
CA GLN A 113 9.22 6.24 9.02
C GLN A 113 9.27 7.32 7.93
N ALA A 114 9.92 8.45 8.21
CA ALA A 114 10.06 9.53 7.23
C ALA A 114 10.87 9.10 6.00
N THR A 115 11.95 8.35 6.18
CA THR A 115 12.76 7.79 5.07
C THR A 115 11.92 6.85 4.23
N VAL A 116 11.23 5.91 4.86
CA VAL A 116 10.37 4.93 4.18
C VAL A 116 9.25 5.62 3.42
N MET A 117 8.53 6.56 4.03
CA MET A 117 7.44 7.29 3.40
C MET A 117 7.91 8.10 2.19
N ASN A 118 9.06 8.78 2.27
CA ASN A 118 9.64 9.49 1.14
C ASN A 118 10.03 8.54 0.01
N GLY A 119 10.62 7.39 0.33
CA GLY A 119 10.95 6.34 -0.63
C GLY A 119 9.71 5.76 -1.30
N ALA A 120 8.67 5.46 -0.54
CA ALA A 120 7.40 4.98 -1.04
C ALA A 120 6.72 5.99 -1.99
N ILE A 121 6.70 7.27 -1.63
CA ILE A 121 6.21 8.36 -2.49
C ILE A 121 7.00 8.41 -3.79
N ALA A 122 8.32 8.29 -3.74
CA ALA A 122 9.18 8.28 -4.93
C ALA A 122 8.91 7.08 -5.85
N LEU A 123 8.70 5.88 -5.28
CA LEU A 123 8.30 4.68 -6.03
C LEU A 123 6.97 4.90 -6.75
N ILE A 124 5.96 5.44 -6.06
CA ILE A 124 4.65 5.71 -6.68
C ILE A 124 4.78 6.75 -7.81
N GLN A 125 5.54 7.82 -7.60
CA GLN A 125 5.77 8.83 -8.63
C GLN A 125 6.45 8.24 -9.88
N SER A 126 7.48 7.43 -9.69
CA SER A 126 8.15 6.70 -10.78
C SER A 126 7.16 5.76 -11.49
N GLY A 127 6.38 5.02 -10.72
CA GLY A 127 5.38 4.09 -11.24
C GLY A 127 4.29 4.77 -12.08
N ILE A 128 3.79 5.93 -11.66
CA ILE A 128 2.83 6.74 -12.42
C ILE A 128 3.36 7.08 -13.82
N GLN A 129 4.62 7.49 -13.91
CA GLN A 129 5.24 7.85 -15.19
C GLN A 129 5.34 6.66 -16.15
N LYS A 130 5.60 5.46 -15.62
CA LYS A 130 5.76 4.24 -16.41
C LYS A 130 4.43 3.57 -16.75
N ALA A 131 3.50 3.50 -15.79
CA ALA A 131 2.19 2.88 -15.98
C ALA A 131 1.30 3.68 -16.95
N GLY A 132 1.40 5.02 -16.92
CA GLY A 132 0.63 5.88 -17.82
C GLY A 132 -0.88 5.67 -17.66
N SER A 133 -1.59 5.64 -18.79
CA SER A 133 -3.06 5.53 -18.85
C SER A 133 -3.58 4.09 -18.91
N VAL A 134 -2.80 3.10 -18.47
CA VAL A 134 -3.28 1.70 -18.39
C VAL A 134 -4.41 1.60 -17.38
N SER A 135 -5.49 0.92 -17.74
CA SER A 135 -6.62 0.67 -16.85
C SER A 135 -6.20 -0.05 -15.58
N ALA A 136 -6.69 0.40 -14.44
CA ALA A 136 -6.48 -0.26 -13.16
C ALA A 136 -7.52 -1.37 -12.89
N ALA A 137 -8.57 -1.49 -13.70
CA ALA A 137 -9.50 -2.62 -13.64
C ALA A 137 -8.80 -3.93 -14.02
N ASN A 138 -9.10 -4.98 -13.29
CA ASN A 138 -8.53 -6.32 -13.49
C ASN A 138 -9.44 -7.38 -12.86
N ASN A 139 -8.97 -8.60 -12.70
CA ASN A 139 -9.74 -9.70 -12.08
C ASN A 139 -9.83 -9.63 -10.54
N VAL A 140 -9.23 -8.64 -9.91
CA VAL A 140 -9.25 -8.42 -8.44
C VAL A 140 -9.97 -7.12 -8.10
N PHE A 141 -9.79 -6.09 -8.91
CA PHE A 141 -10.33 -4.74 -8.67
C PHE A 141 -11.24 -4.28 -9.79
N SER A 142 -12.39 -3.72 -9.40
CA SER A 142 -13.31 -3.00 -10.28
C SER A 142 -13.04 -1.50 -10.14
N THR A 143 -12.85 -0.82 -11.26
CA THR A 143 -12.69 0.64 -11.29
C THR A 143 -12.75 1.15 -12.72
N SER A 144 -13.14 2.40 -12.94
CA SER A 144 -12.96 3.11 -14.20
C SER A 144 -11.63 3.87 -14.27
N SER A 145 -10.83 3.84 -13.20
CA SER A 145 -9.57 4.59 -13.09
C SER A 145 -8.42 3.92 -13.86
N THR A 146 -7.44 4.72 -14.19
CA THR A 146 -6.12 4.26 -14.66
C THR A 146 -5.16 4.09 -13.48
N TRP A 147 -4.07 3.35 -13.68
CA TRP A 147 -3.02 3.22 -12.67
C TRP A 147 -2.39 4.56 -12.29
N SER A 148 -2.29 5.52 -13.23
CA SER A 148 -1.85 6.88 -12.89
C SER A 148 -2.82 7.59 -11.95
N GLN A 149 -4.12 7.40 -12.11
CA GLN A 149 -5.12 7.99 -11.22
C GLN A 149 -5.07 7.34 -9.83
N VAL A 150 -4.99 6.01 -9.75
CA VAL A 150 -4.80 5.27 -8.48
C VAL A 150 -3.52 5.73 -7.79
N GLY A 151 -2.41 5.79 -8.50
CA GLY A 151 -1.14 6.27 -7.95
C GLY A 151 -1.23 7.70 -7.41
N ASN A 152 -1.92 8.60 -8.11
CA ASN A 152 -2.12 9.98 -7.63
C ASN A 152 -3.04 10.04 -6.40
N ALA A 153 -4.06 9.18 -6.29
CA ALA A 153 -4.88 9.07 -5.09
C ALA A 153 -4.05 8.60 -3.89
N LEU A 154 -3.18 7.60 -4.07
CA LEU A 154 -2.22 7.15 -3.04
C LEU A 154 -1.25 8.27 -2.65
N LEU A 155 -0.69 9.02 -3.62
CA LEU A 155 0.16 10.18 -3.33
C LEU A 155 -0.57 11.25 -2.52
N ALA A 156 -1.85 11.50 -2.80
CA ALA A 156 -2.66 12.45 -2.02
C ALA A 156 -2.76 12.00 -0.56
N ARG A 157 -3.09 10.72 -0.32
CA ARG A 157 -3.20 10.11 1.01
C ARG A 157 -1.88 10.21 1.78
N TYR A 158 -0.77 9.79 1.17
CA TYR A 158 0.52 9.72 1.86
C TYR A 158 1.13 11.10 2.11
N ASN A 159 1.01 12.04 1.17
CA ASN A 159 1.42 13.41 1.41
C ASN A 159 0.59 14.07 2.53
N LEU A 160 -0.72 13.79 2.60
CA LEU A 160 -1.56 14.28 3.69
C LEU A 160 -1.10 13.70 5.04
N ALA A 161 -0.83 12.40 5.12
CA ALA A 161 -0.31 11.75 6.32
C ALA A 161 1.03 12.33 6.79
N MET A 162 1.88 12.76 5.84
CA MET A 162 3.16 13.42 6.13
C MET A 162 3.03 14.94 6.41
N GLY A 163 1.81 15.50 6.38
CA GLY A 163 1.58 16.94 6.57
C GLY A 163 1.91 17.81 5.35
N ASN A 164 2.20 17.21 4.20
CA ASN A 164 2.53 17.91 2.94
C ASN A 164 1.25 18.34 2.21
N ASN A 165 0.46 19.19 2.82
CA ASN A 165 -0.89 19.53 2.35
C ASN A 165 -0.94 20.05 0.91
N SER A 166 0.05 20.85 0.47
CA SER A 166 0.10 21.36 -0.90
C SER A 166 0.31 20.25 -1.93
N ALA A 167 1.20 19.30 -1.63
CA ALA A 167 1.46 18.13 -2.49
C ALA A 167 0.24 17.19 -2.48
N ALA A 168 -0.39 16.98 -1.33
CA ALA A 168 -1.61 16.20 -1.21
C ALA A 168 -2.74 16.75 -2.09
N LEU A 169 -2.99 18.06 -2.02
CA LEU A 169 -4.00 18.71 -2.86
C LEU A 169 -3.70 18.62 -4.35
N ALA A 170 -2.42 18.80 -4.74
CA ALA A 170 -2.01 18.66 -6.14
C ALA A 170 -2.23 17.24 -6.66
N ALA A 171 -1.86 16.24 -5.87
CA ALA A 171 -2.05 14.83 -6.21
C ALA A 171 -3.55 14.45 -6.27
N ALA A 172 -4.38 14.91 -5.33
CA ALA A 172 -5.81 14.69 -5.36
C ALA A 172 -6.47 15.27 -6.63
N LYS A 173 -6.05 16.47 -7.06
CA LYS A 173 -6.50 17.04 -8.33
C LYS A 173 -6.03 16.22 -9.54
N ALA A 174 -4.83 15.68 -9.51
CA ALA A 174 -4.27 14.84 -10.59
C ALA A 174 -4.94 13.46 -10.67
N ALA A 175 -5.40 12.90 -9.54
CA ALA A 175 -6.20 11.68 -9.52
C ALA A 175 -7.52 11.85 -10.27
N ASN A 176 -8.10 13.05 -10.20
CA ASN A 176 -9.32 13.44 -10.94
C ASN A 176 -10.47 12.44 -10.75
N PHE A 177 -10.72 12.00 -9.52
CA PHE A 177 -11.86 11.18 -9.17
C PHE A 177 -13.12 12.03 -9.20
N THR A 178 -14.09 11.69 -10.05
CA THR A 178 -15.29 12.47 -10.31
C THR A 178 -16.58 11.73 -9.97
N SER A 179 -16.50 10.43 -9.75
CA SER A 179 -17.63 9.57 -9.35
C SER A 179 -17.12 8.37 -8.56
N THR A 180 -18.02 7.62 -7.95
CA THR A 180 -17.74 6.36 -7.26
C THR A 180 -17.21 5.27 -8.21
N ASP A 181 -17.42 5.39 -9.52
CA ASP A 181 -16.84 4.46 -10.49
C ASP A 181 -15.30 4.54 -10.54
N ASN A 182 -14.72 5.61 -9.99
CA ASN A 182 -13.30 5.77 -9.86
C ASN A 182 -12.72 5.05 -8.62
N ASP A 183 -13.55 4.60 -7.70
CA ASP A 183 -13.10 3.85 -6.54
C ASP A 183 -12.40 2.56 -6.97
N TRP A 184 -11.41 2.15 -6.22
CA TRP A 184 -10.63 0.96 -6.52
C TRP A 184 -11.12 -0.19 -5.64
N ASP A 185 -12.27 -0.73 -6.03
CA ASP A 185 -13.02 -1.69 -5.24
C ASP A 185 -12.59 -3.13 -5.51
N ILE A 186 -12.56 -3.94 -4.45
CA ILE A 186 -12.32 -5.38 -4.56
C ILE A 186 -13.55 -6.06 -5.16
N ILE A 187 -13.33 -6.91 -6.17
CA ILE A 187 -14.38 -7.74 -6.76
C ILE A 187 -14.69 -8.91 -5.82
N HIS A 188 -15.94 -9.02 -5.39
CA HIS A 188 -16.44 -10.06 -4.49
C HIS A 188 -17.13 -11.18 -5.28
#